data_cd6d535906d58ce5deaa1a52d88a9db9
#
_entry.id   cd6d535906d58ce5deaa1a52d88a9db9
#
_cell.length_a   1.000
_cell.length_b   1.000
_cell.length_c   1.000
_cell.angle_alpha   90.00
_cell.angle_beta   90.00
_cell.angle_gamma   90.00
#
_symmetry.space_group_name_H-M   'P 1'
#
loop_
_entity.id
_entity.type
_entity.pdbx_description
1 polymer ?
#
loop_
_entity_poly.entity_id
_entity_poly.type
_entity_poly.pdbx_seq_one_letter_code
_entity_poly.pdbx_strand_id
1 'polypeptide(L)'
;FVFHSKVTIWKDPVTAMTRTKALGLLHKSIRERSEMCRQGIPDYLITMRAPGEVAEHVTHTVDEFPVSLWQQIASPVWMDINPSDTLQYMSAREHDDEKHICPLQLEVIRRGVLLWSNPNDIVLSPFMGIGSEGYVSLEMGRRFVGVELKKSYYQQAARNLAGVLSNRAQDLFSAPTPTHQEAV
;
A
#
# COMPACT_ATOMS: atom_id res chain seq x y z
N PHE A 1 7.41 14.17 -16.12
CA PHE A 1 7.03 14.13 -14.70
C PHE A 1 7.93 15.07 -13.91
N VAL A 2 7.37 15.76 -12.93
CA VAL A 2 8.08 16.66 -12.02
C VAL A 2 8.10 16.01 -10.63
N PHE A 3 9.28 16.00 -9.99
CA PHE A 3 9.40 15.52 -8.63
C PHE A 3 8.53 16.36 -7.70
N HIS A 4 7.73 15.70 -6.88
CA HIS A 4 6.86 16.35 -5.90
C HIS A 4 7.40 16.15 -4.48
N SER A 5 7.52 14.90 -4.03
CA SER A 5 7.93 14.60 -2.67
C SER A 5 8.54 13.20 -2.54
N LYS A 6 9.19 12.99 -1.41
CA LYS A 6 9.73 11.68 -1.01
C LYS A 6 9.42 11.44 0.46
N VAL A 7 8.86 10.28 0.75
CA VAL A 7 8.69 9.77 2.12
C VAL A 7 9.62 8.59 2.34
N THR A 8 10.25 8.52 3.49
CA THR A 8 11.05 7.39 3.92
C THR A 8 10.17 6.43 4.71
N ILE A 9 10.13 5.16 4.30
CA ILE A 9 9.44 4.09 5.04
C ILE A 9 10.48 3.38 5.88
N TRP A 10 10.36 3.52 7.19
CA TRP A 10 11.28 2.89 8.14
C TRP A 10 11.13 1.37 8.11
N LYS A 11 12.25 0.69 8.26
CA LYS A 11 12.30 -0.76 8.41
C LYS A 11 12.97 -1.14 9.72
N ASP A 12 12.32 -1.99 10.47
CA ASP A 12 12.96 -2.63 11.63
C ASP A 12 14.21 -3.41 11.19
N PRO A 13 15.38 -3.16 11.79
CA PRO A 13 16.62 -3.81 11.39
C PRO A 13 16.60 -5.32 11.59
N VAL A 14 15.87 -5.84 12.58
CA VAL A 14 15.73 -7.28 12.81
C VAL A 14 14.92 -7.93 11.67
N THR A 15 13.82 -7.30 11.31
CA THR A 15 12.99 -7.74 10.17
C THR A 15 13.77 -7.67 8.86
N ALA A 16 14.48 -6.57 8.62
CA ALA A 16 15.29 -6.40 7.41
C ALA A 16 16.40 -7.46 7.32
N MET A 17 17.10 -7.71 8.42
CA MET A 17 18.13 -8.74 8.51
C MET A 17 17.56 -10.15 8.21
N THR A 18 16.45 -10.50 8.85
CA THR A 18 15.83 -11.82 8.69
C THR A 18 15.37 -12.06 7.25
N ARG A 19 14.79 -11.05 6.62
CA ARG A 19 14.27 -11.15 5.24
C ARG A 19 15.36 -11.15 4.19
N THR A 20 16.39 -10.32 4.36
CA THR A 20 17.45 -10.14 3.36
C THR A 20 18.69 -10.97 3.63
N LYS A 21 18.78 -11.60 4.82
CA LYS A 21 20.00 -12.30 5.31
C LYS A 21 21.25 -11.42 5.21
N ALA A 22 21.09 -10.11 5.43
CA ALA A 22 22.17 -9.13 5.31
C ALA A 22 23.16 -9.27 6.47
N LEU A 23 24.26 -9.96 6.24
CA LEU A 23 25.27 -10.25 7.26
C LEU A 23 25.82 -8.99 7.94
N GLY A 24 25.93 -7.87 7.22
CA GLY A 24 26.37 -6.58 7.77
C GLY A 24 25.41 -5.95 8.80
N LEU A 25 24.18 -6.45 8.94
CA LEU A 25 23.20 -5.99 9.94
C LEU A 25 23.20 -6.86 11.21
N LEU A 26 23.90 -8.00 11.21
CA LEU A 26 23.93 -8.89 12.36
C LEU A 26 24.56 -8.20 13.57
N HIS A 27 23.92 -8.30 14.73
CA HIS A 27 24.47 -7.80 16.00
C HIS A 27 25.89 -8.31 16.25
N LYS A 28 26.15 -9.61 15.98
CA LYS A 28 27.47 -10.21 16.08
C LYS A 28 28.50 -9.50 15.20
N SER A 29 28.15 -9.24 13.92
CA SER A 29 29.03 -8.56 12.96
C SER A 29 29.36 -7.14 13.40
N ILE A 30 28.35 -6.38 13.86
CA ILE A 30 28.55 -5.02 14.36
C ILE A 30 29.48 -5.01 15.59
N ARG A 31 29.31 -5.97 16.48
CA ARG A 31 30.11 -6.07 17.69
C ARG A 31 31.58 -6.46 17.44
N GLU A 32 31.83 -7.30 16.43
CA GLU A 32 33.14 -7.85 16.13
C GLU A 32 33.92 -7.04 15.09
N ARG A 33 33.22 -6.38 14.15
CA ARG A 33 33.79 -5.63 13.01
C ARG A 33 32.88 -4.51 12.59
N SER A 34 32.66 -3.52 13.44
CA SER A 34 31.73 -2.44 13.19
C SER A 34 32.08 -1.63 11.93
N GLU A 35 33.36 -1.49 11.60
CA GLU A 35 33.84 -0.80 10.40
C GLU A 35 33.43 -1.48 9.08
N MET A 36 33.09 -2.76 9.13
CA MET A 36 32.61 -3.54 7.98
C MET A 36 31.07 -3.62 7.89
N CYS A 37 30.39 -3.01 8.83
CA CYS A 37 28.94 -3.07 8.93
C CYS A 37 28.28 -1.86 8.27
N ARG A 38 27.00 -2.03 7.92
CA ARG A 38 26.18 -0.96 7.38
C ARG A 38 24.79 -0.97 8.04
N GLN A 39 24.16 0.18 8.07
CA GLN A 39 22.77 0.32 8.50
C GLN A 39 21.83 -0.33 7.48
N GLY A 40 20.63 -0.64 7.93
CA GLY A 40 19.55 -1.07 7.07
C GLY A 40 19.18 0.01 6.03
N ILE A 41 18.66 -0.43 4.90
CA ILE A 41 18.20 0.46 3.83
C ILE A 41 16.68 0.57 3.96
N PRO A 42 16.14 1.79 4.13
CA PRO A 42 14.70 2.01 4.15
C PRO A 42 14.10 1.86 2.74
N ASP A 43 12.78 1.77 2.64
CA ASP A 43 12.09 1.99 1.38
C ASP A 43 11.74 3.48 1.22
N TYR A 44 11.51 3.88 -0.02
CA TYR A 44 11.13 5.25 -0.35
C TYR A 44 9.87 5.25 -1.20
N LEU A 45 8.89 6.05 -0.79
CA LEU A 45 7.78 6.43 -1.64
C LEU A 45 8.14 7.74 -2.34
N ILE A 46 8.32 7.68 -3.65
CA ILE A 46 8.64 8.85 -4.46
C ILE A 46 7.40 9.24 -5.23
N THR A 47 6.95 10.47 -5.02
CA THR A 47 5.81 11.04 -5.72
C THR A 47 6.27 11.97 -6.82
N MET A 48 5.70 11.78 -7.99
CA MET A 48 5.93 12.62 -9.17
C MET A 48 4.60 13.12 -9.71
N ARG A 49 4.58 14.37 -10.14
CA ARG A 49 3.41 14.99 -10.76
C ARG A 49 3.55 15.01 -12.28
N ALA A 50 2.49 14.65 -12.99
CA ALA A 50 2.40 14.92 -14.41
C ALA A 50 2.33 16.44 -14.65
N PRO A 51 2.91 16.98 -15.76
CA PRO A 51 2.73 18.38 -16.12
C PRO A 51 1.27 18.64 -16.50
N GLY A 52 0.83 19.88 -16.30
CA GLY A 52 -0.54 20.32 -16.57
C GLY A 52 -1.26 20.79 -15.34
N GLU A 53 -2.49 21.24 -15.52
CA GLU A 53 -3.39 21.65 -14.46
C GLU A 53 -4.18 20.45 -13.94
N VAL A 54 -4.54 20.48 -12.66
CA VAL A 54 -5.40 19.48 -12.03
C VAL A 54 -6.84 19.85 -12.31
N ALA A 55 -7.58 18.97 -12.98
CA ALA A 55 -8.97 19.21 -13.32
C ALA A 55 -9.87 19.27 -12.08
N GLU A 56 -9.59 18.42 -11.09
CA GLU A 56 -10.32 18.36 -9.83
C GLU A 56 -9.31 18.14 -8.68
N HIS A 57 -9.35 19.01 -7.68
CA HIS A 57 -8.48 18.91 -6.52
C HIS A 57 -8.92 17.76 -5.60
N VAL A 58 -7.95 17.06 -5.03
CA VAL A 58 -8.23 16.08 -3.97
C VAL A 58 -8.58 16.85 -2.69
N THR A 59 -9.75 16.57 -2.14
CA THR A 59 -10.25 17.23 -0.93
C THR A 59 -10.76 16.20 0.07
N HIS A 60 -10.67 16.52 1.34
CA HIS A 60 -11.12 15.67 2.43
C HIS A 60 -11.98 16.47 3.41
N THR A 61 -12.97 15.82 4.00
CA THR A 61 -13.66 16.36 5.15
C THR A 61 -12.79 16.23 6.42
N VAL A 62 -13.14 16.95 7.47
CA VAL A 62 -12.43 16.87 8.76
C VAL A 62 -12.50 15.47 9.35
N ASP A 63 -13.62 14.77 9.15
CA ASP A 63 -13.83 13.41 9.65
C ASP A 63 -13.01 12.38 8.86
N GLU A 64 -12.85 12.55 7.54
CA GLU A 64 -12.03 11.69 6.69
C GLU A 64 -10.53 11.89 6.92
N PHE A 65 -10.13 13.11 7.30
CA PHE A 65 -8.72 13.46 7.50
C PHE A 65 -8.51 14.20 8.84
N PRO A 66 -8.71 13.52 9.98
CA PRO A 66 -8.53 14.12 11.30
C PRO A 66 -7.06 14.47 11.57
N VAL A 67 -6.83 15.36 12.53
CA VAL A 67 -5.49 15.84 12.91
C VAL A 67 -4.52 14.70 13.23
N SER A 68 -4.99 13.64 13.88
CA SER A 68 -4.17 12.46 14.19
C SER A 68 -3.65 11.75 12.96
N LEU A 69 -4.48 11.60 11.92
CA LEU A 69 -4.09 11.04 10.64
C LEU A 69 -3.12 11.96 9.90
N TRP A 70 -3.40 13.28 9.92
CA TRP A 70 -2.47 14.27 9.38
C TRP A 70 -1.08 14.16 10.00
N GLN A 71 -0.97 14.04 11.33
CA GLN A 71 0.30 13.92 12.02
C GLN A 71 1.11 12.69 11.58
N GLN A 72 0.43 11.56 11.32
CA GLN A 72 1.08 10.34 10.83
C GLN A 72 1.57 10.50 9.37
N ILE A 73 0.72 11.02 8.50
CA ILE A 73 0.99 11.10 7.06
C ILE A 73 1.95 12.24 6.72
N ALA A 74 1.88 13.37 7.41
CA ALA A 74 2.75 14.52 7.17
C ALA A 74 4.20 14.30 7.61
N SER A 75 4.47 13.25 8.38
CA SER A 75 5.84 12.89 8.76
C SER A 75 6.68 12.52 7.52
N PRO A 76 7.92 13.03 7.41
CA PRO A 76 8.82 12.64 6.31
C PRO A 76 9.33 11.20 6.44
N VAL A 77 9.11 10.57 7.59
CA VAL A 77 9.46 9.18 7.89
C VAL A 77 8.24 8.47 8.46
N TRP A 78 7.75 7.46 7.75
CA TRP A 78 6.67 6.61 8.25
C TRP A 78 7.27 5.43 9.00
N MET A 79 7.13 5.46 10.33
CA MET A 79 7.68 4.46 11.24
C MET A 79 6.66 3.39 11.65
N ASP A 80 5.40 3.60 11.35
CA ASP A 80 4.26 2.80 11.78
C ASP A 80 3.76 1.80 10.71
N ILE A 81 4.47 1.69 9.58
CA ILE A 81 4.13 0.73 8.52
C ILE A 81 4.45 -0.69 8.98
N ASN A 82 3.42 -1.51 9.09
CA ASN A 82 3.59 -2.94 9.36
C ASN A 82 4.14 -3.66 8.12
N PRO A 83 5.37 -4.20 8.16
CA PRO A 83 5.98 -4.86 7.01
C PRO A 83 5.29 -6.17 6.60
N SER A 84 4.41 -6.71 7.44
CA SER A 84 3.67 -7.96 7.19
C SER A 84 2.24 -7.73 6.70
N ASP A 85 1.77 -6.47 6.69
CA ASP A 85 0.45 -6.11 6.16
C ASP A 85 0.48 -6.08 4.62
N THR A 86 0.40 -7.27 4.02
CA THR A 86 0.48 -7.49 2.58
C THR A 86 -0.54 -8.53 2.14
N LEU A 87 -0.92 -8.53 0.87
CA LEU A 87 -1.74 -9.60 0.33
C LEU A 87 -1.00 -10.96 0.37
N GLN A 88 -1.77 -12.03 0.53
CA GLN A 88 -1.25 -13.40 0.48
C GLN A 88 -0.77 -13.73 -0.94
N TYR A 89 0.52 -14.04 -1.08
CA TYR A 89 1.17 -14.27 -2.36
C TYR A 89 1.56 -15.73 -2.63
N MET A 90 1.50 -16.59 -1.62
CA MET A 90 1.97 -17.99 -1.74
C MET A 90 1.22 -18.76 -2.82
N SER A 91 -0.08 -18.51 -2.98
CA SER A 91 -0.92 -19.16 -3.98
C SER A 91 -0.65 -18.72 -5.43
N ALA A 92 0.14 -17.66 -5.64
CA ALA A 92 0.54 -17.16 -6.95
C ALA A 92 1.86 -17.75 -7.43
N ARG A 93 2.60 -18.46 -6.56
CA ARG A 93 3.86 -19.11 -6.90
C ARG A 93 3.63 -20.33 -7.79
N GLU A 94 4.39 -20.43 -8.87
CA GLU A 94 4.40 -21.61 -9.75
C GLU A 94 5.51 -22.59 -9.34
N HIS A 95 6.62 -22.07 -8.78
CA HIS A 95 7.76 -22.85 -8.32
C HIS A 95 8.30 -22.31 -6.98
N ASP A 96 8.90 -23.17 -6.19
CA ASP A 96 9.49 -22.80 -4.88
C ASP A 96 10.63 -21.78 -4.99
N ASP A 97 11.27 -21.68 -6.15
CA ASP A 97 12.36 -20.73 -6.42
C ASP A 97 11.89 -19.31 -6.76
N GLU A 98 10.57 -19.07 -6.89
CA GLU A 98 10.02 -17.72 -7.10
C GLU A 98 10.09 -16.87 -5.84
N LYS A 99 11.27 -16.32 -5.57
CA LYS A 99 11.53 -15.45 -4.41
C LYS A 99 11.17 -13.99 -4.65
N HIS A 100 10.69 -13.64 -5.86
CA HIS A 100 10.54 -12.26 -6.31
C HIS A 100 9.17 -11.63 -6.00
N ILE A 101 8.19 -12.41 -5.52
CA ILE A 101 6.91 -11.85 -5.11
C ILE A 101 7.11 -11.15 -3.76
N CYS A 102 7.15 -9.84 -3.81
CA CYS A 102 7.24 -8.99 -2.63
C CYS A 102 6.12 -7.95 -2.70
N PRO A 103 4.90 -8.31 -2.26
CA PRO A 103 3.77 -7.39 -2.30
C PRO A 103 4.08 -6.15 -1.47
N LEU A 104 3.64 -4.99 -1.96
CA LEU A 104 3.74 -3.74 -1.21
C LEU A 104 2.79 -3.78 0.00
N GLN A 105 3.19 -3.15 1.08
CA GLN A 105 2.37 -3.02 2.28
C GLN A 105 1.10 -2.21 1.96
N LEU A 106 -0.05 -2.74 2.39
CA LEU A 106 -1.36 -2.17 2.07
C LEU A 106 -1.51 -0.75 2.63
N GLU A 107 -0.95 -0.49 3.82
CA GLU A 107 -1.01 0.84 4.43
C GLU A 107 -0.25 1.91 3.61
N VAL A 108 0.88 1.56 2.99
CA VAL A 108 1.60 2.49 2.10
C VAL A 108 0.72 2.87 0.90
N ILE A 109 0.04 1.88 0.32
CA ILE A 109 -0.88 2.09 -0.80
C ILE A 109 -2.07 2.93 -0.34
N ARG A 110 -2.66 2.61 0.83
CA ARG A 110 -3.81 3.32 1.39
C ARG A 110 -3.53 4.80 1.56
N ARG A 111 -2.38 5.16 2.12
CA ARG A 111 -1.94 6.56 2.25
C ARG A 111 -1.76 7.23 0.88
N GLY A 112 -1.18 6.54 -0.09
CA GLY A 112 -1.03 7.07 -1.45
C GLY A 112 -2.38 7.32 -2.13
N VAL A 113 -3.28 6.36 -2.07
CA VAL A 113 -4.64 6.47 -2.64
C VAL A 113 -5.42 7.59 -1.97
N LEU A 114 -5.33 7.71 -0.64
CA LEU A 114 -5.97 8.78 0.12
C LEU A 114 -5.45 10.16 -0.31
N LEU A 115 -4.14 10.34 -0.36
CA LEU A 115 -3.53 11.65 -0.61
C LEU A 115 -3.70 12.16 -2.04
N TRP A 116 -3.79 11.26 -3.02
CA TRP A 116 -3.68 11.66 -4.43
C TRP A 116 -4.84 11.21 -5.32
N SER A 117 -5.96 10.81 -4.73
CA SER A 117 -7.16 10.50 -5.51
C SER A 117 -8.46 10.80 -4.74
N ASN A 118 -9.50 11.18 -5.48
CA ASN A 118 -10.86 11.30 -4.98
C ASN A 118 -11.62 9.95 -5.11
N PRO A 119 -12.73 9.75 -4.39
CA PRO A 119 -13.66 8.66 -4.67
C PRO A 119 -14.06 8.62 -6.14
N ASN A 120 -14.15 7.42 -6.73
CA ASN A 120 -14.41 7.16 -8.15
C ASN A 120 -13.30 7.55 -9.13
N ASP A 121 -12.16 8.09 -8.68
CA ASP A 121 -10.99 8.26 -9.55
C ASP A 121 -10.45 6.92 -10.04
N ILE A 122 -9.69 6.95 -11.13
CA ILE A 122 -9.02 5.78 -11.67
C ILE A 122 -7.59 5.72 -11.15
N VAL A 123 -7.27 4.62 -10.47
CA VAL A 123 -5.90 4.26 -10.11
C VAL A 123 -5.38 3.28 -11.15
N LEU A 124 -4.23 3.59 -11.75
CA LEU A 124 -3.56 2.75 -12.73
C LEU A 124 -2.28 2.15 -12.13
N SER A 125 -2.16 0.82 -12.19
CA SER A 125 -0.88 0.13 -11.92
C SER A 125 -0.38 -0.58 -13.19
N PRO A 126 0.72 -0.13 -13.79
CA PRO A 126 1.31 -0.79 -14.96
C PRO A 126 2.06 -2.08 -14.59
N PHE A 127 2.26 -2.36 -13.31
CA PHE A 127 2.94 -3.54 -12.77
C PHE A 127 2.16 -4.08 -11.57
N MET A 128 0.89 -4.48 -11.79
CA MET A 128 -0.02 -4.72 -10.68
C MET A 128 0.32 -5.96 -9.83
N GLY A 129 1.16 -6.89 -10.32
CA GLY A 129 1.50 -8.10 -9.59
C GLY A 129 0.27 -8.90 -9.18
N ILE A 130 0.11 -9.16 -7.89
CA ILE A 130 -1.07 -9.83 -7.32
C ILE A 130 -2.21 -8.85 -6.96
N GLY A 131 -2.11 -7.58 -7.36
CA GLY A 131 -3.19 -6.61 -7.31
C GLY A 131 -3.30 -5.82 -6.01
N SER A 132 -2.22 -5.59 -5.27
CA SER A 132 -2.26 -4.85 -3.99
C SER A 132 -2.82 -3.44 -4.13
N GLU A 133 -2.38 -2.70 -5.16
CA GLU A 133 -2.89 -1.36 -5.45
C GLU A 133 -4.38 -1.39 -5.83
N GLY A 134 -4.79 -2.39 -6.61
CA GLY A 134 -6.19 -2.56 -6.99
C GLY A 134 -7.07 -2.91 -5.81
N TYR A 135 -6.58 -3.80 -4.93
CA TYR A 135 -7.28 -4.19 -3.71
C TYR A 135 -7.63 -2.96 -2.87
N VAL A 136 -6.63 -2.16 -2.51
CA VAL A 136 -6.82 -0.96 -1.70
C VAL A 136 -7.65 0.10 -2.43
N SER A 137 -7.42 0.29 -3.73
CA SER A 137 -8.19 1.26 -4.52
C SER A 137 -9.68 0.94 -4.52
N LEU A 138 -10.05 -0.32 -4.73
CA LEU A 138 -11.44 -0.77 -4.68
C LEU A 138 -12.02 -0.70 -3.28
N GLU A 139 -11.25 -1.09 -2.25
CA GLU A 139 -11.65 -0.99 -0.84
C GLU A 139 -12.01 0.47 -0.48
N MET A 140 -11.23 1.43 -0.97
CA MET A 140 -11.43 2.86 -0.72
C MET A 140 -12.41 3.54 -1.70
N GLY A 141 -13.09 2.81 -2.59
CA GLY A 141 -14.10 3.37 -3.49
C GLY A 141 -13.55 4.03 -4.76
N ARG A 142 -12.29 3.75 -5.11
CA ARG A 142 -11.72 4.15 -6.40
C ARG A 142 -11.98 3.07 -7.44
N ARG A 143 -11.85 3.43 -8.73
CA ARG A 143 -11.78 2.47 -9.83
C ARG A 143 -10.34 2.05 -10.06
N PHE A 144 -10.12 0.87 -10.62
CA PHE A 144 -8.77 0.35 -10.82
C PHE A 144 -8.57 -0.17 -12.23
N VAL A 145 -7.41 0.12 -12.80
CA VAL A 145 -6.90 -0.49 -14.03
C VAL A 145 -5.50 -1.03 -13.75
N GLY A 146 -5.28 -2.30 -14.01
CA GLY A 146 -3.99 -2.94 -13.76
C GLY A 146 -3.48 -3.71 -14.97
N VAL A 147 -2.16 -3.74 -15.14
CA VAL A 147 -1.47 -4.53 -16.16
C VAL A 147 -0.51 -5.49 -15.47
N GLU A 148 -0.56 -6.77 -15.88
CA GLU A 148 0.34 -7.81 -15.38
C GLU A 148 0.61 -8.81 -16.50
N LEU A 149 1.88 -9.09 -16.75
CA LEU A 149 2.32 -10.02 -17.81
C LEU A 149 2.28 -11.47 -17.37
N LYS A 150 2.55 -11.75 -16.10
CA LYS A 150 2.59 -13.11 -15.59
C LYS A 150 1.19 -13.62 -15.30
N LYS A 151 0.77 -14.65 -16.01
CA LYS A 151 -0.59 -15.21 -15.94
C LYS A 151 -1.00 -15.62 -14.51
N SER A 152 -0.13 -16.28 -13.76
CA SER A 152 -0.44 -16.71 -12.38
C SER A 152 -0.67 -15.50 -11.44
N TYR A 153 0.12 -14.42 -11.60
CA TYR A 153 -0.04 -13.20 -10.83
C TYR A 153 -1.34 -12.48 -11.19
N TYR A 154 -1.63 -12.37 -12.50
CA TYR A 154 -2.89 -11.83 -12.99
C TYR A 154 -4.11 -12.58 -12.43
N GLN A 155 -4.07 -13.92 -12.47
CA GLN A 155 -5.16 -14.74 -11.93
C GLN A 155 -5.34 -14.55 -10.42
N GLN A 156 -4.24 -14.40 -9.67
CA GLN A 156 -4.32 -14.10 -8.25
C GLN A 156 -4.87 -12.70 -8.01
N ALA A 157 -4.42 -11.70 -8.78
CA ALA A 157 -4.97 -10.36 -8.71
C ALA A 157 -6.49 -10.36 -8.96
N ALA A 158 -6.95 -11.02 -10.01
CA ALA A 158 -8.37 -11.12 -10.31
C ALA A 158 -9.19 -11.71 -9.14
N ARG A 159 -8.67 -12.75 -8.46
CA ARG A 159 -9.31 -13.32 -7.26
C ARG A 159 -9.35 -12.33 -6.10
N ASN A 160 -8.23 -11.64 -5.84
CA ASN A 160 -8.13 -10.65 -4.77
C ASN A 160 -9.12 -9.50 -4.99
N LEU A 161 -9.20 -8.97 -6.20
CA LEU A 161 -10.10 -7.88 -6.55
C LEU A 161 -11.58 -8.29 -6.49
N ALA A 162 -11.91 -9.49 -6.99
CA ALA A 162 -13.26 -10.03 -6.89
C ALA A 162 -13.71 -10.19 -5.43
N GLY A 163 -12.81 -10.59 -4.53
CA GLY A 163 -13.10 -10.68 -3.09
C GLY A 163 -13.50 -9.34 -2.49
N VAL A 164 -12.81 -8.25 -2.83
CA VAL A 164 -13.16 -6.90 -2.34
C VAL A 164 -14.54 -6.48 -2.82
N LEU A 165 -14.84 -6.71 -4.10
CA LEU A 165 -16.14 -6.33 -4.67
C LEU A 165 -17.29 -7.11 -4.04
N SER A 166 -17.09 -8.41 -3.76
CA SER A 166 -18.09 -9.25 -3.10
C SER A 166 -18.36 -8.78 -1.66
N ASN A 167 -17.32 -8.46 -0.90
CA ASN A 167 -17.43 -7.97 0.47
C ASN A 167 -18.19 -6.62 0.51
N ARG A 168 -17.83 -5.69 -0.38
CA ARG A 168 -18.53 -4.40 -0.47
C ARG A 168 -20.01 -4.55 -0.83
N ALA A 169 -20.35 -5.47 -1.72
CA ALA A 169 -21.75 -5.74 -2.04
C ALA A 169 -22.50 -6.25 -0.82
N GLN A 170 -21.90 -7.18 -0.06
CA GLN A 170 -22.52 -7.70 1.17
C GLN A 170 -22.73 -6.59 2.22
N ASP A 171 -21.75 -5.70 2.42
CA ASP A 171 -21.86 -4.59 3.36
C ASP A 171 -22.99 -3.63 3.00
N LEU A 172 -23.17 -3.33 1.70
CA LEU A 172 -24.25 -2.48 1.22
C LEU A 172 -25.65 -3.07 1.47
N PHE A 173 -25.80 -4.40 1.42
CA PHE A 173 -27.05 -5.08 1.71
C PHE A 173 -27.26 -5.40 3.20
N SER A 174 -26.21 -5.31 4.00
CA SER A 174 -26.24 -5.59 5.45
C SER A 174 -26.39 -4.34 6.31
N ALA A 175 -26.26 -3.14 5.73
CA ALA A 175 -26.41 -1.89 6.45
C ALA A 175 -27.86 -1.76 6.97
N PRO A 176 -28.08 -1.50 8.27
CA PRO A 176 -29.43 -1.31 8.79
C PRO A 176 -30.06 -0.09 8.11
N THR A 177 -31.28 -0.26 7.59
CA THR A 177 -32.08 0.82 7.05
C THR A 177 -32.19 1.93 8.10
N PRO A 178 -31.89 3.20 7.78
CA PRO A 178 -32.04 4.28 8.76
C PRO A 178 -33.51 4.33 9.20
N THR A 179 -33.75 4.05 10.46
CA THR A 179 -35.06 4.25 11.09
C THR A 179 -35.32 5.76 11.10
N HIS A 180 -36.24 6.22 10.24
CA HIS A 180 -36.88 7.53 10.37
C HIS A 180 -37.50 7.59 11.76
N GLN A 181 -36.87 8.30 12.69
CA GLN A 181 -37.57 8.78 13.88
C GLN A 181 -38.47 9.90 13.41
N GLU A 182 -39.76 9.58 13.36
CA GLU A 182 -40.79 10.60 13.25
C GLU A 182 -40.67 11.50 14.48
N ALA A 183 -40.42 12.79 14.22
CA ALA A 183 -40.47 13.83 15.24
C ALA A 183 -41.96 14.02 15.63
N VAL A 184 -42.25 13.78 16.90
CA VAL A 184 -43.49 14.21 17.58
C VAL A 184 -43.23 15.56 18.23
#